data_a33a4a3f4a084aecac957e94bf61befe
#
_entry.id   a33a4a3f4a084aecac957e94bf61befe
#
_cell.length_a   1.000
_cell.length_b   1.000
_cell.length_c   1.000
_cell.angle_alpha   90.00
_cell.angle_beta   90.00
_cell.angle_gamma   90.00
#
_symmetry.space_group_name_H-M   'P 1'
#
loop_
_entity.id
_entity.type
_entity.pdbx_description
1 polymer ?
#
loop_
_entity_poly.entity_id
_entity_poly.type
_entity_poly.pdbx_seq_one_letter_code
_entity_poly.pdbx_strand_id
1 'polypeptide(L)'
;MAGIRIERLLKRYGAVAAVHEFSLEIADHEFVTLLGPSGCGKTTILRLLAGFLRPDAGVIRVGGTVLSSPEGVVPPERRGMGMVFQSYAVWPHKTVYENVAFGLTVRKVPKAEARRRVARVLELVGLGGLEDRYPGQLSGGQQQRVALARSLVVEPGILLLDEPLSNLDAKLRERMRWELKDLQRRTGITFVYVTHDQAEAMALSDRIAVLHAGELLQYGPPRDVYARPASRTVADFMGLVNLLSGRVARPGAEGVVSVAGRPIRVSLPDGLREGQGVEVAIRPENVGVSPEADGDAGVLPATVAELTFLGSVTDCHLALEDGTRLRAQGVALDAFRVGQRVHVRLDPAHCTVFGG
;
A
#
# COMPACT_ATOMS: atom_id res chain seq x y z
N MET A 1 -1.60 3.58 -25.17
CA MET A 1 -1.96 4.51 -24.08
C MET A 1 -0.70 4.80 -23.33
N ALA A 2 -0.66 5.71 -22.43
CA ALA A 2 0.63 6.25 -22.04
C ALA A 2 0.72 6.30 -20.53
N GLY A 3 1.86 5.91 -19.98
CA GLY A 3 2.16 5.97 -18.56
C GLY A 3 2.04 7.39 -17.98
N ILE A 4 1.95 7.49 -16.66
CA ILE A 4 1.89 8.75 -15.91
C ILE A 4 3.31 9.09 -15.47
N ARG A 5 3.74 10.32 -15.68
CA ARG A 5 5.00 10.84 -15.17
C ARG A 5 4.76 12.10 -14.33
N ILE A 6 5.20 12.04 -13.09
CA ILE A 6 5.14 13.14 -12.11
C ILE A 6 6.57 13.57 -11.84
N GLU A 7 6.86 14.86 -11.98
CA GLU A 7 8.20 15.40 -11.83
C GLU A 7 8.21 16.55 -10.81
N ARG A 8 8.89 16.36 -9.69
CA ARG A 8 9.11 17.33 -8.60
C ARG A 8 7.87 18.11 -8.20
N LEU A 9 6.77 17.37 -7.99
CA LEU A 9 5.47 17.95 -7.67
C LEU A 9 5.49 18.58 -6.27
N LEU A 10 5.03 19.82 -6.18
CA LEU A 10 4.87 20.56 -4.93
C LEU A 10 3.41 21.01 -4.80
N LYS A 11 2.84 20.84 -3.60
CA LYS A 11 1.55 21.44 -3.24
C LYS A 11 1.56 21.93 -1.80
N ARG A 12 1.22 23.19 -1.61
CA ARG A 12 1.14 23.84 -0.30
C ARG A 12 -0.30 24.22 0.05
N TYR A 13 -0.60 24.19 1.32
CA TYR A 13 -1.78 24.78 1.94
C TYR A 13 -1.31 25.74 3.04
N GLY A 14 -1.28 27.01 2.75
CA GLY A 14 -0.62 28.00 3.60
C GLY A 14 0.86 27.68 3.80
N ALA A 15 1.30 27.54 5.05
CA ALA A 15 2.69 27.21 5.39
C ALA A 15 3.05 25.72 5.22
N VAL A 16 2.05 24.84 5.12
CA VAL A 16 2.26 23.39 5.10
C VAL A 16 2.43 22.88 3.67
N ALA A 17 3.54 22.21 3.38
CA ALA A 17 3.73 21.47 2.13
C ALA A 17 3.08 20.08 2.28
N ALA A 18 1.92 19.89 1.68
CA ALA A 18 1.21 18.60 1.68
C ALA A 18 1.81 17.60 0.69
N VAL A 19 2.50 18.08 -0.34
CA VAL A 19 3.30 17.30 -1.28
C VAL A 19 4.59 18.06 -1.49
N HIS A 20 5.75 17.39 -1.33
CA HIS A 20 7.07 18.01 -1.39
C HIS A 20 7.99 17.23 -2.33
N GLU A 21 8.43 17.87 -3.42
CA GLU A 21 9.33 17.32 -4.45
C GLU A 21 8.98 15.89 -4.94
N PHE A 22 7.69 15.56 -4.93
CA PHE A 22 7.22 14.22 -5.25
C PHE A 22 7.42 13.91 -6.74
N SER A 23 8.17 12.85 -7.02
CA SER A 23 8.40 12.34 -8.37
C SER A 23 8.03 10.86 -8.44
N LEU A 24 7.29 10.47 -9.48
CA LEU A 24 6.83 9.09 -9.66
C LEU A 24 6.58 8.82 -11.14
N GLU A 25 6.95 7.63 -11.59
CA GLU A 25 6.61 7.12 -12.91
C GLU A 25 5.75 5.86 -12.77
N ILE A 26 4.59 5.85 -13.44
CA ILE A 26 3.63 4.75 -13.47
C ILE A 26 3.55 4.27 -14.90
N ALA A 27 3.82 2.99 -15.13
CA ALA A 27 3.72 2.39 -16.43
C ALA A 27 2.26 2.24 -16.89
N ASP A 28 2.05 2.12 -18.22
CA ASP A 28 0.73 1.80 -18.76
C ASP A 28 0.29 0.42 -18.25
N HIS A 29 -1.00 0.27 -17.94
CA HIS A 29 -1.62 -0.95 -17.42
C HIS A 29 -1.15 -1.38 -16.02
N GLU A 30 -0.40 -0.56 -15.30
CA GLU A 30 0.10 -0.85 -13.97
C GLU A 30 -0.94 -0.54 -12.88
N PHE A 31 -0.96 -1.35 -11.83
CA PHE A 31 -1.71 -1.06 -10.60
C PHE A 31 -0.74 -0.49 -9.56
N VAL A 32 -0.77 0.80 -9.34
CA VAL A 32 0.09 1.48 -8.37
C VAL A 32 -0.70 1.95 -7.16
N THR A 33 -0.23 1.62 -5.98
CA THR A 33 -0.81 2.12 -4.73
C THR A 33 0.05 3.20 -4.10
N LEU A 34 -0.58 4.32 -3.77
CA LEU A 34 -0.05 5.36 -2.88
C LEU A 34 -0.42 4.98 -1.44
N LEU A 35 0.56 4.58 -0.65
CA LEU A 35 0.40 4.08 0.70
C LEU A 35 1.08 5.01 1.71
N GLY A 36 0.48 5.24 2.87
CA GLY A 36 1.08 6.08 3.91
C GLY A 36 0.07 6.44 5.00
N PRO A 37 0.52 7.03 6.13
CA PRO A 37 -0.36 7.45 7.21
C PRO A 37 -1.34 8.55 6.76
N SER A 38 -2.37 8.78 7.59
CA SER A 38 -3.32 9.87 7.34
C SER A 38 -2.60 11.23 7.30
N GLY A 39 -2.95 12.07 6.32
CA GLY A 39 -2.34 13.39 6.16
C GLY A 39 -0.99 13.43 5.43
N CYS A 40 -0.42 12.30 4.99
CA CYS A 40 0.87 12.30 4.27
C CYS A 40 0.81 12.76 2.80
N GLY A 41 -0.35 13.22 2.29
CA GLY A 41 -0.44 13.80 0.95
C GLY A 41 -1.06 12.93 -0.14
N LYS A 42 -1.44 11.66 0.11
CA LYS A 42 -1.99 10.71 -0.89
C LYS A 42 -3.19 11.26 -1.68
N THR A 43 -4.24 11.68 -0.97
CA THR A 43 -5.45 12.28 -1.59
C THR A 43 -5.13 13.58 -2.32
N THR A 44 -4.15 14.35 -1.83
CA THR A 44 -3.69 15.57 -2.52
C THR A 44 -3.05 15.22 -3.87
N ILE A 45 -2.17 14.22 -3.91
CA ILE A 45 -1.56 13.73 -5.16
C ILE A 45 -2.65 13.23 -6.11
N LEU A 46 -3.60 12.44 -5.61
CA LEU A 46 -4.70 11.92 -6.42
C LEU A 46 -5.54 13.05 -7.02
N ARG A 47 -5.85 14.10 -6.25
CA ARG A 47 -6.60 15.28 -6.71
C ARG A 47 -5.80 16.13 -7.71
N LEU A 48 -4.49 16.21 -7.58
CA LEU A 48 -3.60 16.85 -8.57
C LEU A 48 -3.60 16.05 -9.89
N LEU A 49 -3.55 14.71 -9.83
CA LEU A 49 -3.69 13.81 -10.98
C LEU A 49 -5.06 13.98 -11.66
N ALA A 50 -6.14 14.04 -10.85
CA ALA A 50 -7.50 14.22 -11.36
C ALA A 50 -7.75 15.62 -11.97
N GLY A 51 -6.91 16.62 -11.65
CA GLY A 51 -7.07 18.00 -12.13
C GLY A 51 -7.98 18.86 -11.27
N PHE A 52 -8.33 18.41 -10.08
CA PHE A 52 -9.08 19.24 -9.11
C PHE A 52 -8.20 20.26 -8.39
N LEU A 53 -6.88 20.05 -8.42
CA LEU A 53 -5.91 20.96 -7.81
C LEU A 53 -4.85 21.34 -8.81
N ARG A 54 -4.38 22.59 -8.69
CA ARG A 54 -3.22 23.10 -9.43
C ARG A 54 -1.97 22.88 -8.57
N PRO A 55 -0.88 22.34 -9.12
CA PRO A 55 0.40 22.28 -8.41
C PRO A 55 1.03 23.65 -8.27
N ASP A 56 1.80 23.84 -7.21
CA ASP A 56 2.56 25.08 -6.97
C ASP A 56 3.93 25.02 -7.65
N ALA A 57 4.48 23.78 -7.85
CA ALA A 57 5.64 23.51 -8.69
C ALA A 57 5.57 22.07 -9.24
N GLY A 58 6.41 21.79 -10.23
CA GLY A 58 6.47 20.47 -10.87
C GLY A 58 5.44 20.28 -11.97
N VAL A 59 5.47 19.11 -12.59
CA VAL A 59 4.67 18.80 -13.80
C VAL A 59 4.08 17.40 -13.71
N ILE A 60 2.85 17.26 -14.19
CA ILE A 60 2.19 15.96 -14.41
C ILE A 60 2.00 15.77 -15.91
N ARG A 61 2.51 14.64 -16.44
CA ARG A 61 2.38 14.24 -17.84
C ARG A 61 1.67 12.88 -17.95
N VAL A 62 0.92 12.73 -19.03
CA VAL A 62 0.37 11.44 -19.45
C VAL A 62 0.61 11.31 -20.96
N GLY A 63 1.33 10.26 -21.36
CA GLY A 63 1.67 10.06 -22.77
C GLY A 63 2.36 11.22 -23.45
N GLY A 64 3.26 11.89 -22.76
CA GLY A 64 3.94 13.08 -23.30
C GLY A 64 3.13 14.38 -23.23
N THR A 65 1.82 14.33 -22.98
CA THR A 65 0.97 15.53 -22.82
C THR A 65 1.05 16.05 -21.39
N VAL A 66 1.34 17.37 -21.24
CA VAL A 66 1.29 18.03 -19.93
C VAL A 66 -0.15 18.23 -19.52
N LEU A 67 -0.55 17.64 -18.38
CA LEU A 67 -1.90 17.78 -17.80
C LEU A 67 -1.97 18.81 -16.69
N SER A 68 -0.88 18.99 -15.95
CA SER A 68 -0.80 19.99 -14.87
C SER A 68 0.60 20.54 -14.74
N SER A 69 0.68 21.86 -14.58
CA SER A 69 1.88 22.59 -14.21
C SER A 69 1.47 23.88 -13.45
N PRO A 70 2.42 24.67 -12.91
CA PRO A 70 2.12 25.98 -12.34
C PRO A 70 1.48 26.95 -13.34
N GLU A 71 1.72 26.79 -14.64
CA GLU A 71 1.20 27.64 -15.71
C GLU A 71 -0.23 27.28 -16.10
N GLY A 72 -0.63 26.00 -15.96
CA GLY A 72 -1.95 25.56 -16.41
C GLY A 72 -2.34 24.15 -15.95
N VAL A 73 -3.65 23.93 -15.92
CA VAL A 73 -4.25 22.65 -15.55
C VAL A 73 -5.30 22.26 -16.60
N VAL A 74 -5.15 21.10 -17.21
CA VAL A 74 -6.22 20.49 -18.01
C VAL A 74 -7.35 20.09 -17.05
N PRO A 75 -8.60 20.53 -17.27
CA PRO A 75 -9.70 20.23 -16.37
C PRO A 75 -10.05 18.74 -16.34
N PRO A 76 -10.63 18.22 -15.25
CA PRO A 76 -10.88 16.79 -15.03
C PRO A 76 -11.60 16.09 -16.17
N GLU A 77 -12.65 16.69 -16.73
CA GLU A 77 -13.47 16.13 -17.80
C GLU A 77 -12.72 15.92 -19.14
N ARG A 78 -11.55 16.53 -19.29
CA ARG A 78 -10.71 16.44 -20.50
C ARG A 78 -9.48 15.54 -20.32
N ARG A 79 -9.29 14.93 -19.12
CA ARG A 79 -8.10 14.08 -18.84
C ARG A 79 -8.23 12.64 -19.29
N GLY A 80 -9.44 12.18 -19.65
CA GLY A 80 -9.66 10.76 -19.98
C GLY A 80 -9.47 9.83 -18.77
N MET A 81 -9.60 10.34 -17.56
CA MET A 81 -9.47 9.60 -16.31
C MET A 81 -10.85 9.40 -15.67
N GLY A 82 -11.04 8.24 -15.02
CA GLY A 82 -12.14 7.99 -14.09
C GLY A 82 -11.70 8.21 -12.66
N MET A 83 -12.63 8.57 -11.76
CA MET A 83 -12.34 8.67 -10.33
C MET A 83 -13.46 8.07 -9.49
N VAL A 84 -13.08 7.30 -8.48
CA VAL A 84 -13.95 6.79 -7.42
C VAL A 84 -13.54 7.44 -6.12
N PHE A 85 -14.49 8.10 -5.47
CA PHE A 85 -14.28 8.80 -4.20
C PHE A 85 -14.52 7.86 -3.01
N GLN A 86 -13.95 8.18 -1.87
CA GLN A 86 -14.11 7.43 -0.62
C GLN A 86 -15.58 7.27 -0.20
N SER A 87 -16.43 8.30 -0.40
CA SER A 87 -17.86 8.27 -0.13
C SER A 87 -18.70 7.66 -1.25
N TYR A 88 -18.05 7.07 -2.29
CA TYR A 88 -18.66 6.58 -3.54
C TYR A 88 -19.34 7.68 -4.36
N ALA A 89 -19.81 8.75 -3.76
CA ALA A 89 -20.52 9.88 -4.37
C ALA A 89 -21.65 9.45 -5.33
N VAL A 90 -22.40 8.41 -4.96
CA VAL A 90 -23.54 7.92 -5.74
C VAL A 90 -24.74 8.84 -5.48
N TRP A 91 -25.44 9.24 -6.54
CA TRP A 91 -26.62 10.12 -6.42
C TRP A 91 -27.83 9.35 -5.92
N PRO A 92 -28.36 9.65 -4.71
CA PRO A 92 -29.42 8.84 -4.09
C PRO A 92 -30.78 8.96 -4.80
N HIS A 93 -31.01 10.04 -5.54
CA HIS A 93 -32.23 10.32 -6.31
C HIS A 93 -32.20 9.77 -7.74
N LYS A 94 -31.14 9.09 -8.14
CA LYS A 94 -30.97 8.45 -9.45
C LYS A 94 -30.91 6.93 -9.30
N THR A 95 -31.49 6.21 -10.25
CA THR A 95 -31.34 4.75 -10.33
C THR A 95 -29.88 4.35 -10.61
N VAL A 96 -29.56 3.06 -10.50
CA VAL A 96 -28.25 2.51 -10.91
C VAL A 96 -27.95 2.85 -12.36
N TYR A 97 -28.92 2.63 -13.26
CA TYR A 97 -28.78 2.99 -14.66
C TYR A 97 -28.44 4.49 -14.85
N GLU A 98 -29.20 5.37 -14.23
CA GLU A 98 -29.02 6.83 -14.37
C GLU A 98 -27.69 7.31 -13.77
N ASN A 99 -27.25 6.70 -12.66
CA ASN A 99 -25.94 6.96 -12.09
C ASN A 99 -24.82 6.63 -13.08
N VAL A 100 -24.88 5.42 -13.65
CA VAL A 100 -23.85 4.96 -14.59
C VAL A 100 -23.92 5.70 -15.91
N ALA A 101 -25.12 5.90 -16.46
CA ALA A 101 -25.33 6.57 -17.76
C ALA A 101 -24.97 8.06 -17.76
N PHE A 102 -24.83 8.70 -16.60
CA PHE A 102 -24.68 10.16 -16.49
C PHE A 102 -23.52 10.69 -17.34
N GLY A 103 -22.34 10.10 -17.24
CA GLY A 103 -21.17 10.53 -18.04
C GLY A 103 -21.39 10.42 -19.55
N LEU A 104 -22.13 9.41 -20.01
CA LEU A 104 -22.52 9.24 -21.41
C LEU A 104 -23.53 10.29 -21.86
N THR A 105 -24.47 10.65 -20.95
CA THR A 105 -25.46 11.70 -21.21
C THR A 105 -24.79 13.07 -21.40
N VAL A 106 -23.84 13.42 -20.52
CA VAL A 106 -23.05 14.66 -20.67
C VAL A 106 -22.27 14.69 -21.96
N ARG A 107 -21.74 13.55 -22.40
CA ARG A 107 -21.03 13.39 -23.69
C ARG A 107 -21.98 13.29 -24.90
N LYS A 108 -23.29 13.41 -24.69
CA LYS A 108 -24.33 13.33 -25.74
C LYS A 108 -24.27 12.01 -26.56
N VAL A 109 -23.89 10.91 -25.93
CA VAL A 109 -23.89 9.59 -26.56
C VAL A 109 -25.34 9.17 -26.88
N PRO A 110 -25.62 8.64 -28.09
CA PRO A 110 -26.97 8.19 -28.46
C PRO A 110 -27.55 7.19 -27.46
N LYS A 111 -28.85 7.31 -27.15
CA LYS A 111 -29.53 6.51 -26.11
C LYS A 111 -29.34 4.98 -26.30
N ALA A 112 -29.42 4.47 -27.54
CA ALA A 112 -29.24 3.06 -27.82
C ALA A 112 -27.81 2.58 -27.49
N GLU A 113 -26.80 3.38 -27.80
CA GLU A 113 -25.40 3.11 -27.50
C GLU A 113 -25.15 3.21 -25.99
N ALA A 114 -25.68 4.24 -25.32
CA ALA A 114 -25.58 4.39 -23.87
C ALA A 114 -26.16 3.17 -23.15
N ARG A 115 -27.32 2.66 -23.55
CA ARG A 115 -27.91 1.45 -22.99
C ARG A 115 -26.99 0.23 -23.13
N ARG A 116 -26.40 0.02 -24.30
CA ARG A 116 -25.46 -1.10 -24.52
C ARG A 116 -24.23 -1.00 -23.63
N ARG A 117 -23.62 0.19 -23.53
CA ARG A 117 -22.43 0.42 -22.69
C ARG A 117 -22.74 0.25 -21.21
N VAL A 118 -23.86 0.78 -20.73
CA VAL A 118 -24.28 0.63 -19.33
C VAL A 118 -24.51 -0.83 -19.02
N ALA A 119 -25.27 -1.57 -19.82
CA ALA A 119 -25.51 -3.01 -19.62
C ALA A 119 -24.18 -3.78 -19.53
N ARG A 120 -23.27 -3.56 -20.49
CA ARG A 120 -21.95 -4.21 -20.51
C ARG A 120 -21.13 -3.93 -19.24
N VAL A 121 -21.13 -2.68 -18.76
CA VAL A 121 -20.36 -2.31 -17.56
C VAL A 121 -21.03 -2.84 -16.31
N LEU A 122 -22.37 -2.85 -16.22
CA LEU A 122 -23.09 -3.45 -15.09
C LEU A 122 -22.83 -4.96 -14.98
N GLU A 123 -22.83 -5.67 -16.10
CA GLU A 123 -22.39 -7.08 -16.15
C GLU A 123 -20.93 -7.24 -15.67
N LEU A 124 -20.03 -6.36 -16.15
CA LEU A 124 -18.60 -6.40 -15.77
C LEU A 124 -18.39 -6.29 -14.25
N VAL A 125 -19.20 -5.45 -13.57
CA VAL A 125 -19.11 -5.24 -12.12
C VAL A 125 -20.11 -6.12 -11.31
N GLY A 126 -20.82 -7.03 -11.96
CA GLY A 126 -21.77 -7.95 -11.30
C GLY A 126 -23.01 -7.26 -10.72
N LEU A 127 -23.56 -6.27 -11.43
CA LEU A 127 -24.78 -5.54 -11.09
C LEU A 127 -25.90 -5.71 -12.13
N GLY A 128 -25.77 -6.66 -13.05
CA GLY A 128 -26.83 -6.96 -14.03
C GLY A 128 -28.16 -7.27 -13.34
N GLY A 129 -29.27 -6.72 -13.86
CA GLY A 129 -30.61 -6.85 -13.30
C GLY A 129 -30.94 -5.91 -12.13
N LEU A 130 -30.03 -4.97 -11.79
CA LEU A 130 -30.24 -3.97 -10.73
C LEU A 130 -30.41 -2.55 -11.27
N GLU A 131 -30.59 -2.38 -12.57
CA GLU A 131 -30.58 -1.10 -13.31
C GLU A 131 -31.58 -0.09 -12.75
N ASP A 132 -32.77 -0.55 -12.36
CA ASP A 132 -33.89 0.29 -11.91
C ASP A 132 -33.87 0.55 -10.40
N ARG A 133 -32.93 -0.06 -9.66
CA ARG A 133 -32.82 0.16 -8.21
C ARG A 133 -32.20 1.51 -7.89
N TYR A 134 -32.60 2.05 -6.74
CA TYR A 134 -31.99 3.25 -6.16
C TYR A 134 -30.85 2.85 -5.18
N PRO A 135 -29.86 3.71 -4.98
CA PRO A 135 -28.74 3.42 -4.06
C PRO A 135 -29.14 3.01 -2.66
N GLY A 136 -30.23 3.58 -2.10
CA GLY A 136 -30.74 3.20 -0.78
C GLY A 136 -31.25 1.75 -0.67
N GLN A 137 -31.45 1.06 -1.80
CA GLN A 137 -31.87 -0.34 -1.88
C GLN A 137 -30.67 -1.29 -2.08
N LEU A 138 -29.44 -0.76 -2.06
CA LEU A 138 -28.20 -1.49 -2.33
C LEU A 138 -27.35 -1.61 -1.07
N SER A 139 -26.62 -2.72 -0.95
CA SER A 139 -25.56 -2.85 0.06
C SER A 139 -24.39 -1.90 -0.25
N GLY A 140 -23.53 -1.62 0.75
CA GLY A 140 -22.35 -0.78 0.56
C GLY A 140 -21.42 -1.26 -0.57
N GLY A 141 -21.19 -2.57 -0.68
CA GLY A 141 -20.42 -3.14 -1.79
C GLY A 141 -21.10 -2.97 -3.16
N GLN A 142 -22.42 -3.03 -3.22
CA GLN A 142 -23.17 -2.75 -4.46
C GLN A 142 -23.08 -1.27 -4.84
N GLN A 143 -23.19 -0.34 -3.87
CA GLN A 143 -23.00 1.09 -4.11
C GLN A 143 -21.57 1.42 -4.63
N GLN A 144 -20.56 0.77 -4.07
CA GLN A 144 -19.18 0.86 -4.57
C GLN A 144 -19.07 0.41 -6.03
N ARG A 145 -19.67 -0.74 -6.38
CA ARG A 145 -19.69 -1.22 -7.76
C ARG A 145 -20.44 -0.28 -8.70
N VAL A 146 -21.47 0.42 -8.25
CA VAL A 146 -22.12 1.50 -9.01
C VAL A 146 -21.15 2.64 -9.29
N ALA A 147 -20.37 3.07 -8.28
CA ALA A 147 -19.35 4.11 -8.47
C ALA A 147 -18.24 3.69 -9.44
N LEU A 148 -17.79 2.42 -9.35
CA LEU A 148 -16.87 1.82 -10.32
C LEU A 148 -17.47 1.81 -11.74
N ALA A 149 -18.70 1.30 -11.90
CA ALA A 149 -19.39 1.26 -13.18
C ALA A 149 -19.52 2.64 -13.82
N ARG A 150 -19.89 3.66 -13.01
CA ARG A 150 -19.98 5.05 -13.45
C ARG A 150 -18.64 5.59 -13.99
N SER A 151 -17.55 5.21 -13.35
CA SER A 151 -16.22 5.64 -13.77
C SER A 151 -15.72 4.88 -15.01
N LEU A 152 -16.11 3.61 -15.16
CA LEU A 152 -15.69 2.73 -16.27
C LEU A 152 -16.47 2.94 -17.56
N VAL A 153 -17.77 3.32 -17.49
CA VAL A 153 -18.66 3.43 -18.66
C VAL A 153 -18.18 4.42 -19.71
N VAL A 154 -17.37 5.39 -19.29
CA VAL A 154 -16.76 6.39 -20.17
C VAL A 154 -15.46 5.93 -20.81
N GLU A 155 -15.05 4.67 -20.54
CA GLU A 155 -13.85 4.01 -21.08
C GLU A 155 -12.57 4.82 -20.80
N PRO A 156 -12.24 5.06 -19.51
CA PRO A 156 -11.06 5.83 -19.15
C PRO A 156 -9.79 5.03 -19.40
N GLY A 157 -8.66 5.69 -19.73
CA GLY A 157 -7.35 5.05 -19.78
C GLY A 157 -6.72 4.87 -18.40
N ILE A 158 -7.13 5.69 -17.41
CA ILE A 158 -6.61 5.69 -16.04
C ILE A 158 -7.78 5.76 -15.08
N LEU A 159 -7.75 4.95 -14.01
CA LEU A 159 -8.72 4.96 -12.93
C LEU A 159 -8.06 5.35 -11.61
N LEU A 160 -8.56 6.42 -11.01
CA LEU A 160 -8.12 6.96 -9.73
C LEU A 160 -9.08 6.51 -8.64
N LEU A 161 -8.57 5.93 -7.55
CA LEU A 161 -9.37 5.32 -6.49
C LEU A 161 -8.91 5.89 -5.14
N ASP A 162 -9.78 6.69 -4.49
CA ASP A 162 -9.49 7.32 -3.19
C ASP A 162 -10.13 6.51 -2.06
N GLU A 163 -9.36 5.65 -1.40
CA GLU A 163 -9.77 4.75 -0.30
C GLU A 163 -11.11 4.02 -0.55
N PRO A 164 -11.30 3.35 -1.70
CA PRO A 164 -12.61 2.86 -2.10
C PRO A 164 -13.16 1.74 -1.22
N LEU A 165 -12.31 1.03 -0.44
CA LEU A 165 -12.70 -0.09 0.41
C LEU A 165 -12.86 0.28 1.89
N SER A 166 -12.58 1.52 2.28
CA SER A 166 -12.50 1.95 3.69
C SER A 166 -13.82 1.78 4.46
N ASN A 167 -14.96 1.90 3.78
CA ASN A 167 -16.31 1.85 4.38
C ASN A 167 -16.93 0.44 4.38
N LEU A 168 -16.15 -0.61 4.05
CA LEU A 168 -16.63 -1.99 3.99
C LEU A 168 -16.19 -2.79 5.22
N ASP A 169 -17.01 -3.78 5.61
CA ASP A 169 -16.60 -4.78 6.60
C ASP A 169 -15.44 -5.65 6.08
N ALA A 170 -14.73 -6.33 6.99
CA ALA A 170 -13.50 -7.06 6.67
C ALA A 170 -13.70 -8.15 5.60
N LYS A 171 -14.80 -8.93 5.69
CA LYS A 171 -15.09 -10.03 4.75
C LYS A 171 -15.43 -9.51 3.36
N LEU A 172 -16.21 -8.43 3.29
CA LEU A 172 -16.57 -7.80 2.03
C LEU A 172 -15.35 -7.11 1.41
N ARG A 173 -14.51 -6.46 2.23
CA ARG A 173 -13.26 -5.83 1.79
C ARG A 173 -12.31 -6.83 1.15
N GLU A 174 -12.14 -8.00 1.76
CA GLU A 174 -11.31 -9.07 1.20
C GLU A 174 -11.82 -9.52 -0.17
N ARG A 175 -13.13 -9.77 -0.32
CA ARG A 175 -13.74 -10.12 -1.61
C ARG A 175 -13.54 -9.01 -2.65
N MET A 176 -13.77 -7.75 -2.27
CA MET A 176 -13.67 -6.62 -3.18
C MET A 176 -12.22 -6.37 -3.65
N ARG A 177 -11.21 -6.71 -2.84
CA ARG A 177 -9.80 -6.70 -3.29
C ARG A 177 -9.59 -7.60 -4.51
N TRP A 178 -10.04 -8.85 -4.43
CA TRP A 178 -9.93 -9.78 -5.56
C TRP A 178 -10.67 -9.29 -6.81
N GLU A 179 -11.87 -8.77 -6.63
CA GLU A 179 -12.68 -8.23 -7.74
C GLU A 179 -12.02 -7.02 -8.41
N LEU A 180 -11.41 -6.12 -7.63
CA LEU A 180 -10.68 -4.97 -8.18
C LEU A 180 -9.43 -5.39 -8.98
N LYS A 181 -8.68 -6.37 -8.50
CA LYS A 181 -7.52 -6.89 -9.23
C LYS A 181 -7.93 -7.62 -10.51
N ASP A 182 -9.00 -8.42 -10.47
CA ASP A 182 -9.57 -9.08 -11.65
C ASP A 182 -10.07 -8.05 -12.67
N LEU A 183 -10.79 -7.04 -12.19
CA LEU A 183 -11.28 -5.94 -13.02
C LEU A 183 -10.13 -5.22 -13.76
N GLN A 184 -9.05 -4.90 -13.06
CA GLN A 184 -7.88 -4.26 -13.64
C GLN A 184 -7.24 -5.14 -14.73
N ARG A 185 -7.09 -6.44 -14.46
CA ARG A 185 -6.54 -7.40 -15.43
C ARG A 185 -7.41 -7.54 -16.69
N ARG A 186 -8.73 -7.60 -16.51
CA ARG A 186 -9.69 -7.74 -17.64
C ARG A 186 -9.81 -6.48 -18.47
N THR A 187 -9.68 -5.32 -17.86
CA THR A 187 -9.83 -4.03 -18.57
C THR A 187 -8.52 -3.48 -19.11
N GLY A 188 -7.38 -3.88 -18.56
CA GLY A 188 -6.07 -3.33 -18.91
C GLY A 188 -5.93 -1.83 -18.64
N ILE A 189 -6.75 -1.26 -17.74
CA ILE A 189 -6.70 0.16 -17.34
C ILE A 189 -5.58 0.36 -16.32
N THR A 190 -4.88 1.49 -16.39
CA THR A 190 -3.93 1.88 -15.35
C THR A 190 -4.67 2.33 -14.08
N PHE A 191 -4.35 1.73 -12.93
CA PHE A 191 -4.97 2.07 -11.64
C PHE A 191 -4.00 2.84 -10.75
N VAL A 192 -4.47 3.97 -10.22
CA VAL A 192 -3.81 4.68 -9.12
C VAL A 192 -4.72 4.61 -7.90
N TYR A 193 -4.28 3.86 -6.91
CA TYR A 193 -5.05 3.51 -5.73
C TYR A 193 -4.50 4.19 -4.49
N VAL A 194 -5.34 4.79 -3.68
CA VAL A 194 -4.96 5.38 -2.38
C VAL A 194 -5.53 4.51 -1.27
N THR A 195 -4.71 4.16 -0.32
CA THR A 195 -5.13 3.48 0.92
C THR A 195 -4.16 3.77 2.05
N HIS A 196 -4.58 3.51 3.28
CA HIS A 196 -3.74 3.39 4.46
C HIS A 196 -3.62 1.94 4.94
N ASP A 197 -4.31 0.99 4.27
CA ASP A 197 -4.31 -0.44 4.59
C ASP A 197 -3.17 -1.15 3.84
N GLN A 198 -2.23 -1.71 4.60
CA GLN A 198 -1.06 -2.42 4.07
C GLN A 198 -1.47 -3.70 3.33
N ALA A 199 -2.48 -4.43 3.84
CA ALA A 199 -2.95 -5.66 3.22
C ALA A 199 -3.60 -5.39 1.85
N GLU A 200 -4.29 -4.26 1.68
CA GLU A 200 -4.78 -3.82 0.38
C GLU A 200 -3.63 -3.52 -0.58
N ALA A 201 -2.65 -2.71 -0.14
CA ALA A 201 -1.50 -2.36 -0.96
C ALA A 201 -0.70 -3.60 -1.38
N MET A 202 -0.44 -4.53 -0.46
CA MET A 202 0.29 -5.77 -0.74
C MET A 202 -0.43 -6.70 -1.71
N ALA A 203 -1.78 -6.80 -1.60
CA ALA A 203 -2.57 -7.75 -2.40
C ALA A 203 -2.89 -7.24 -3.81
N LEU A 204 -3.05 -5.93 -3.98
CA LEU A 204 -3.55 -5.33 -5.22
C LEU A 204 -2.45 -4.86 -6.16
N SER A 205 -1.34 -4.36 -5.60
CA SER A 205 -0.40 -3.54 -6.37
C SER A 205 0.60 -4.35 -7.17
N ASP A 206 0.96 -3.83 -8.33
CA ASP A 206 2.19 -4.20 -9.03
C ASP A 206 3.38 -3.44 -8.41
N ARG A 207 3.14 -2.19 -7.99
CA ARG A 207 4.12 -1.38 -7.24
C ARG A 207 3.43 -0.53 -6.16
N ILE A 208 4.13 -0.33 -5.06
CA ILE A 208 3.70 0.50 -3.93
C ILE A 208 4.62 1.73 -3.83
N ALA A 209 4.02 2.90 -3.76
CA ALA A 209 4.69 4.15 -3.39
C ALA A 209 4.38 4.45 -1.92
N VAL A 210 5.37 4.30 -1.04
CA VAL A 210 5.24 4.61 0.39
C VAL A 210 5.52 6.08 0.60
N LEU A 211 4.53 6.80 1.14
CA LEU A 211 4.58 8.22 1.41
C LEU A 211 4.64 8.52 2.91
N HIS A 212 5.42 9.52 3.25
CA HIS A 212 5.45 10.09 4.60
C HIS A 212 5.70 11.59 4.52
N ALA A 213 4.93 12.39 5.26
CA ALA A 213 5.07 13.86 5.34
C ALA A 213 5.20 14.59 3.98
N GLY A 214 4.49 14.12 2.96
CA GLY A 214 4.49 14.73 1.62
C GLY A 214 5.58 14.23 0.69
N GLU A 215 6.46 13.33 1.14
CA GLU A 215 7.60 12.80 0.39
C GLU A 215 7.41 11.33 0.03
N LEU A 216 8.06 10.90 -1.05
CA LEU A 216 8.16 9.50 -1.46
C LEU A 216 9.37 8.87 -0.77
N LEU A 217 9.12 7.92 0.14
CA LEU A 217 10.19 7.21 0.86
C LEU A 217 10.73 6.00 0.09
N GLN A 218 9.83 5.24 -0.55
CA GLN A 218 10.20 4.05 -1.34
C GLN A 218 9.15 3.79 -2.40
N TYR A 219 9.60 3.30 -3.56
CA TYR A 219 8.75 2.85 -4.65
C TYR A 219 9.26 1.55 -5.23
N GLY A 220 8.44 0.51 -5.23
CA GLY A 220 8.85 -0.81 -5.71
C GLY A 220 7.75 -1.86 -5.66
N PRO A 221 8.04 -3.08 -6.11
CA PRO A 221 7.15 -4.22 -5.96
C PRO A 221 6.81 -4.46 -4.48
N PRO A 222 5.59 -4.96 -4.15
CA PRO A 222 5.17 -5.19 -2.76
C PRO A 222 6.17 -5.99 -1.93
N ARG A 223 6.72 -7.07 -2.49
CA ARG A 223 7.69 -7.92 -1.80
C ARG A 223 8.97 -7.17 -1.44
N ASP A 224 9.45 -6.31 -2.33
CA ASP A 224 10.68 -5.54 -2.08
C ASP A 224 10.48 -4.48 -1.01
N VAL A 225 9.34 -3.78 -1.05
CA VAL A 225 9.00 -2.77 -0.04
C VAL A 225 8.84 -3.39 1.36
N TYR A 226 8.28 -4.60 1.44
CA TYR A 226 8.10 -5.33 2.70
C TYR A 226 9.38 -5.97 3.23
N ALA A 227 10.10 -6.69 2.38
CA ALA A 227 11.26 -7.50 2.78
C ALA A 227 12.57 -6.68 2.83
N ARG A 228 12.67 -5.61 2.02
CA ARG A 228 13.86 -4.75 1.89
C ARG A 228 13.48 -3.27 2.03
N PRO A 229 12.97 -2.87 3.21
CA PRO A 229 12.60 -1.48 3.44
C PRO A 229 13.81 -0.56 3.34
N ALA A 230 13.64 0.58 2.64
CA ALA A 230 14.72 1.55 2.42
C ALA A 230 15.08 2.36 3.68
N SER A 231 14.20 2.36 4.69
CA SER A 231 14.43 3.07 5.95
C SER A 231 13.64 2.42 7.09
N ARG A 232 14.02 2.76 8.33
CA ARG A 232 13.28 2.40 9.54
C ARG A 232 11.79 2.80 9.44
N THR A 233 11.52 4.02 8.94
CA THR A 233 10.15 4.52 8.78
C THR A 233 9.32 3.63 7.85
N VAL A 234 9.91 3.17 6.75
CA VAL A 234 9.23 2.23 5.84
C VAL A 234 9.05 0.88 6.51
N ALA A 235 10.06 0.36 7.21
CA ALA A 235 9.99 -0.92 7.92
C ALA A 235 8.85 -0.94 8.93
N ASP A 236 8.76 0.09 9.78
CA ASP A 236 7.75 0.25 10.82
C ASP A 236 6.35 0.45 10.22
N PHE A 237 6.26 1.28 9.17
CA PHE A 237 4.98 1.54 8.51
C PHE A 237 4.43 0.33 7.74
N MET A 238 5.29 -0.55 7.20
CA MET A 238 4.86 -1.71 6.40
C MET A 238 4.43 -2.93 7.24
N GLY A 239 4.26 -2.80 8.52
CA GLY A 239 3.80 -3.87 9.42
C GLY A 239 4.70 -4.04 10.63
N LEU A 240 4.38 -5.04 11.43
CA LEU A 240 5.15 -5.34 12.63
C LEU A 240 6.61 -5.65 12.29
N VAL A 241 7.53 -5.06 13.04
CA VAL A 241 8.96 -5.27 12.89
C VAL A 241 9.65 -5.26 14.25
N ASN A 242 10.59 -6.16 14.47
CA ASN A 242 11.53 -6.06 15.57
C ASN A 242 12.67 -5.15 15.15
N LEU A 243 12.99 -4.17 15.96
CA LEU A 243 14.14 -3.28 15.81
C LEU A 243 15.10 -3.52 16.97
N LEU A 244 16.24 -4.14 16.67
CA LEU A 244 17.21 -4.55 17.65
C LEU A 244 18.43 -3.63 17.57
N SER A 245 18.73 -2.96 18.65
CA SER A 245 19.96 -2.16 18.73
C SER A 245 21.19 -3.05 18.75
N GLY A 246 22.20 -2.69 17.94
CA GLY A 246 23.43 -3.45 17.83
C GLY A 246 24.62 -2.56 17.53
N ARG A 247 25.82 -3.17 17.54
CA ARG A 247 27.06 -2.54 17.11
C ARG A 247 27.75 -3.38 16.05
N VAL A 248 28.26 -2.76 15.02
CA VAL A 248 29.03 -3.45 13.97
C VAL A 248 30.29 -4.03 14.61
N ALA A 249 30.40 -5.35 14.61
CA ALA A 249 31.61 -6.07 15.06
C ALA A 249 32.55 -6.36 13.89
N ARG A 250 32.03 -6.56 12.68
CA ARG A 250 32.80 -6.75 11.44
C ARG A 250 32.00 -6.15 10.28
N PRO A 251 32.53 -5.14 9.58
CA PRO A 251 31.86 -4.56 8.41
C PRO A 251 31.94 -5.48 7.18
N GLY A 252 31.12 -5.20 6.15
CA GLY A 252 31.12 -5.86 4.85
C GLY A 252 29.82 -6.64 4.55
N ALA A 253 29.74 -7.20 3.35
CA ALA A 253 28.56 -7.93 2.88
C ALA A 253 28.21 -9.17 3.73
N GLU A 254 29.24 -9.85 4.26
CA GLU A 254 29.11 -10.90 5.29
C GLU A 254 29.46 -10.33 6.67
N GLY A 255 28.79 -9.26 7.03
CA GLY A 255 29.07 -8.52 8.25
C GLY A 255 28.58 -9.22 9.51
N VAL A 256 29.06 -8.73 10.65
CA VAL A 256 28.64 -9.21 11.97
C VAL A 256 28.21 -8.00 12.80
N VAL A 257 27.03 -8.06 13.39
CA VAL A 257 26.52 -7.11 14.37
C VAL A 257 26.41 -7.79 15.72
N SER A 258 26.89 -7.17 16.76
CA SER A 258 26.67 -7.61 18.14
C SER A 258 25.30 -7.09 18.60
N VAL A 259 24.35 -8.00 18.84
CA VAL A 259 23.01 -7.71 19.40
C VAL A 259 22.92 -8.43 20.74
N ALA A 260 22.52 -7.76 21.80
CA ALA A 260 22.45 -8.33 23.16
C ALA A 260 23.77 -9.06 23.57
N GLY A 261 24.93 -8.54 23.16
CA GLY A 261 26.24 -9.15 23.41
C GLY A 261 26.57 -10.38 22.57
N ARG A 262 25.72 -10.80 21.65
CA ARG A 262 25.92 -11.97 20.78
C ARG A 262 26.16 -11.55 19.32
N PRO A 263 27.09 -12.23 18.62
CA PRO A 263 27.37 -11.93 17.22
C PRO A 263 26.27 -12.51 16.31
N ILE A 264 25.65 -11.65 15.50
CA ILE A 264 24.66 -12.02 14.48
C ILE A 264 25.26 -11.74 13.11
N ARG A 265 25.24 -12.71 12.20
CA ARG A 265 25.61 -12.52 10.81
C ARG A 265 24.49 -11.77 10.09
N VAL A 266 24.82 -10.71 9.35
CA VAL A 266 23.87 -9.91 8.58
C VAL A 266 24.57 -9.30 7.38
N SER A 267 23.82 -9.00 6.31
CA SER A 267 24.34 -8.19 5.22
C SER A 267 24.34 -6.72 5.67
N LEU A 268 25.49 -6.08 5.66
CA LEU A 268 25.63 -4.69 6.05
C LEU A 268 25.67 -3.78 4.81
N PRO A 269 24.99 -2.61 4.85
CA PRO A 269 25.17 -1.57 3.84
C PRO A 269 26.64 -1.09 3.80
N ASP A 270 27.05 -0.60 2.64
CA ASP A 270 28.37 -0.01 2.48
C ASP A 270 28.55 1.24 3.36
N GLY A 271 29.79 1.48 3.80
CA GLY A 271 30.15 2.67 4.57
C GLY A 271 30.00 2.53 6.09
N LEU A 272 29.45 1.46 6.62
CA LEU A 272 29.42 1.19 8.06
C LEU A 272 30.82 0.79 8.57
N ARG A 273 31.15 1.26 9.79
CA ARG A 273 32.46 1.03 10.42
C ARG A 273 32.32 0.15 11.66
N GLU A 274 33.39 -0.55 12.01
CA GLU A 274 33.46 -1.30 13.26
C GLU A 274 33.19 -0.38 14.47
N GLY A 275 32.42 -0.88 15.44
CA GLY A 275 31.97 -0.14 16.62
C GLY A 275 30.78 0.79 16.39
N GLN A 276 30.37 1.06 15.14
CA GLN A 276 29.23 1.92 14.84
C GLN A 276 27.93 1.31 15.34
N GLY A 277 27.05 2.14 15.95
CA GLY A 277 25.69 1.77 16.33
C GLY A 277 24.82 1.57 15.10
N VAL A 278 24.00 0.51 15.13
CA VAL A 278 23.06 0.17 14.06
C VAL A 278 21.79 -0.39 14.66
N GLU A 279 20.71 -0.41 13.88
CA GLU A 279 19.48 -1.14 14.19
C GLU A 279 19.31 -2.31 13.20
N VAL A 280 19.10 -3.50 13.72
CA VAL A 280 18.78 -4.71 12.94
C VAL A 280 17.26 -4.89 12.95
N ALA A 281 16.65 -4.78 11.80
CA ALA A 281 15.22 -4.99 11.59
C ALA A 281 14.97 -6.42 11.11
N ILE A 282 14.01 -7.11 11.76
CA ILE A 282 13.52 -8.43 11.33
C ILE A 282 12.02 -8.55 11.58
N ARG A 283 11.30 -9.14 10.63
CA ARG A 283 9.87 -9.38 10.76
C ARG A 283 9.59 -10.51 11.78
N PRO A 284 8.50 -10.43 12.57
CA PRO A 284 8.15 -11.46 13.56
C PRO A 284 8.03 -12.87 12.98
N GLU A 285 7.52 -13.01 11.77
CA GLU A 285 7.38 -14.29 11.07
C GLU A 285 8.70 -14.91 10.62
N ASN A 286 9.78 -14.13 10.59
CA ASN A 286 11.13 -14.57 10.24
C ASN A 286 12.02 -14.81 11.47
N VAL A 287 11.45 -14.71 12.67
CA VAL A 287 12.14 -15.02 13.92
C VAL A 287 11.94 -16.51 14.22
N GLY A 288 13.00 -17.28 14.11
CA GLY A 288 13.00 -18.70 14.51
C GLY A 288 13.03 -18.85 16.02
N VAL A 289 12.21 -19.76 16.58
CA VAL A 289 12.19 -20.10 18.00
C VAL A 289 12.34 -21.61 18.14
N SER A 290 13.29 -22.05 18.96
CA SER A 290 13.59 -23.47 19.22
C SER A 290 13.75 -23.73 20.71
N PRO A 291 13.34 -24.88 21.24
CA PRO A 291 13.61 -25.27 22.62
C PRO A 291 15.09 -25.59 22.85
N GLU A 292 15.82 -25.99 21.81
CA GLU A 292 17.23 -26.40 21.88
C GLU A 292 18.14 -25.42 21.15
N ALA A 293 19.36 -25.23 21.61
CA ALA A 293 20.38 -24.47 20.93
C ALA A 293 20.94 -25.31 19.77
N ASP A 294 20.58 -24.97 18.54
CA ASP A 294 21.32 -25.45 17.38
C ASP A 294 22.70 -24.79 17.41
N GLY A 295 23.76 -25.51 17.71
CA GLY A 295 25.13 -25.08 17.96
C GLY A 295 25.75 -23.97 17.08
N ASP A 296 24.96 -23.14 16.48
CA ASP A 296 25.30 -22.03 15.58
C ASP A 296 25.61 -20.73 16.34
N ALA A 297 26.69 -20.07 15.93
CA ALA A 297 27.01 -18.74 16.39
C ALA A 297 25.93 -17.77 15.86
N GLY A 298 25.13 -17.18 16.78
CA GLY A 298 24.06 -16.23 16.41
C GLY A 298 22.69 -16.59 17.01
N VAL A 299 22.67 -17.59 17.87
CA VAL A 299 21.48 -17.95 18.66
C VAL A 299 21.42 -17.08 19.92
N LEU A 300 20.27 -16.44 20.14
CA LEU A 300 20.00 -15.60 21.30
C LEU A 300 19.17 -16.40 22.32
N PRO A 301 19.67 -16.61 23.57
CA PRO A 301 18.86 -17.20 24.61
C PRO A 301 17.75 -16.21 25.02
N ALA A 302 16.54 -16.72 25.17
CA ALA A 302 15.36 -15.93 25.52
C ALA A 302 14.42 -16.71 26.44
N THR A 303 13.49 -15.99 27.04
CA THR A 303 12.37 -16.56 27.79
C THR A 303 11.06 -16.13 27.14
N VAL A 304 10.12 -17.05 27.00
CA VAL A 304 8.77 -16.73 26.53
C VAL A 304 8.07 -15.89 27.59
N ALA A 305 7.81 -14.63 27.27
CA ALA A 305 7.18 -13.68 28.18
C ALA A 305 5.65 -13.73 28.08
N GLU A 306 5.12 -13.89 26.84
CA GLU A 306 3.69 -13.90 26.59
C GLU A 306 3.40 -14.71 25.32
N LEU A 307 2.24 -15.38 25.29
CA LEU A 307 1.71 -16.09 24.13
C LEU A 307 0.26 -15.68 23.90
N THR A 308 -0.07 -15.27 22.68
CA THR A 308 -1.41 -14.89 22.31
C THR A 308 -1.83 -15.62 21.02
N PHE A 309 -2.88 -16.43 21.10
CA PHE A 309 -3.45 -17.09 19.94
C PHE A 309 -4.33 -16.12 19.14
N LEU A 310 -3.98 -15.89 17.87
CA LEU A 310 -4.69 -14.96 16.98
C LEU A 310 -5.54 -15.67 15.92
N GLY A 311 -5.83 -16.95 16.09
CA GLY A 311 -6.60 -17.78 15.16
C GLY A 311 -5.71 -18.48 14.12
N SER A 312 -5.15 -17.76 13.18
CA SER A 312 -4.28 -18.32 12.14
C SER A 312 -2.83 -18.48 12.56
N VAL A 313 -2.38 -17.72 13.53
CA VAL A 313 -1.01 -17.72 14.06
C VAL A 313 -1.01 -17.51 15.56
N THR A 314 0.06 -17.94 16.23
CA THR A 314 0.37 -17.56 17.61
C THR A 314 1.40 -16.46 17.61
N ASP A 315 1.14 -15.42 18.38
CA ASP A 315 2.02 -14.29 18.63
C ASP A 315 2.78 -14.55 19.95
N CYS A 316 4.10 -14.53 19.87
CA CYS A 316 4.99 -14.87 20.98
C CYS A 316 5.88 -13.65 21.30
N HIS A 317 5.76 -13.12 22.50
CA HIS A 317 6.68 -12.13 23.02
C HIS A 317 7.81 -12.82 23.78
N LEU A 318 9.03 -12.51 23.43
CA LEU A 318 10.26 -13.09 23.96
C LEU A 318 11.07 -12.01 24.67
N ALA A 319 11.66 -12.36 25.80
CA ALA A 319 12.58 -11.48 26.54
C ALA A 319 14.00 -12.09 26.46
N LEU A 320 14.95 -11.33 25.91
CA LEU A 320 16.39 -11.68 25.93
C LEU A 320 16.98 -11.45 27.33
N GLU A 321 18.16 -12.01 27.58
CA GLU A 321 18.85 -11.90 28.88
C GLU A 321 19.19 -10.47 29.30
N ASP A 322 19.37 -9.56 28.33
CA ASP A 322 19.64 -8.13 28.57
C ASP A 322 18.35 -7.29 28.73
N GLY A 323 17.17 -7.93 28.72
CA GLY A 323 15.87 -7.27 28.80
C GLY A 323 15.31 -6.79 27.46
N THR A 324 16.02 -6.94 26.35
CA THR A 324 15.52 -6.65 25.00
C THR A 324 14.31 -7.53 24.70
N ARG A 325 13.25 -6.92 24.18
CA ARG A 325 12.03 -7.65 23.79
C ARG A 325 12.02 -7.90 22.29
N LEU A 326 11.61 -9.10 21.94
CA LEU A 326 11.41 -9.60 20.58
C LEU A 326 10.00 -10.13 20.43
N ARG A 327 9.47 -10.06 19.22
CA ARG A 327 8.20 -10.68 18.83
C ARG A 327 8.43 -11.72 17.75
N ALA A 328 7.89 -12.91 17.91
CA ALA A 328 7.84 -13.94 16.88
C ALA A 328 6.39 -14.29 16.55
N GLN A 329 6.10 -14.61 15.30
CA GLN A 329 4.78 -15.06 14.86
C GLN A 329 4.89 -16.35 14.05
N GLY A 330 4.03 -17.33 14.36
CA GLY A 330 4.00 -18.58 13.61
C GLY A 330 2.98 -19.57 14.15
N VAL A 331 2.70 -20.63 13.38
CA VAL A 331 1.77 -21.69 13.77
C VAL A 331 2.38 -22.61 14.84
N ALA A 332 3.67 -22.91 14.73
CA ALA A 332 4.33 -23.84 15.65
C ALA A 332 4.61 -23.25 17.05
N LEU A 333 4.34 -21.96 17.27
CA LEU A 333 4.62 -21.27 18.53
C LEU A 333 3.62 -21.58 19.64
N ASP A 334 2.48 -22.19 19.35
CA ASP A 334 1.50 -22.66 20.33
C ASP A 334 1.98 -23.84 21.17
N ALA A 335 3.05 -24.52 20.73
CA ALA A 335 3.69 -25.59 21.49
C ALA A 335 4.52 -25.10 22.70
N PHE A 336 4.86 -23.81 22.75
CA PHE A 336 5.64 -23.22 23.85
C PHE A 336 4.76 -22.82 25.02
N ARG A 337 5.39 -22.51 26.16
CA ARG A 337 4.72 -22.06 27.38
C ARG A 337 5.36 -20.79 27.92
N VAL A 338 4.57 -19.93 28.54
CA VAL A 338 5.06 -18.74 29.25
C VAL A 338 6.05 -19.16 30.34
N GLY A 339 7.18 -18.48 30.45
CA GLY A 339 8.28 -18.81 31.34
C GLY A 339 9.27 -19.85 30.79
N GLN A 340 8.98 -20.46 29.64
CA GLN A 340 9.89 -21.44 29.02
C GLN A 340 11.12 -20.74 28.47
N ARG A 341 12.30 -21.32 28.75
CA ARG A 341 13.56 -20.94 28.09
C ARG A 341 13.58 -21.48 26.66
N VAL A 342 13.97 -20.63 25.73
CA VAL A 342 14.03 -20.92 24.30
C VAL A 342 15.26 -20.26 23.68
N HIS A 343 15.54 -20.65 22.46
CA HIS A 343 16.62 -20.09 21.64
C HIS A 343 16.03 -19.40 20.43
N VAL A 344 16.43 -18.16 20.22
CA VAL A 344 15.97 -17.31 19.10
C VAL A 344 17.02 -17.28 18.02
N ARG A 345 16.62 -17.55 16.80
CA ARG A 345 17.45 -17.45 15.60
C ARG A 345 16.95 -16.30 14.72
N LEU A 346 17.84 -15.41 14.35
CA LEU A 346 17.58 -14.36 13.37
C LEU A 346 18.18 -14.79 12.03
N ASP A 347 17.34 -15.05 11.04
CA ASP A 347 17.81 -15.44 9.70
C ASP A 347 18.48 -14.24 9.01
N PRO A 348 19.78 -14.32 8.67
CA PRO A 348 20.51 -13.24 8.00
C PRO A 348 19.86 -12.75 6.70
N ALA A 349 19.22 -13.65 5.95
CA ALA A 349 18.56 -13.34 4.68
C ALA A 349 17.32 -12.44 4.85
N HIS A 350 16.76 -12.38 6.08
CA HIS A 350 15.57 -11.62 6.43
C HIS A 350 15.86 -10.44 7.35
N CYS A 351 17.14 -10.17 7.63
CA CYS A 351 17.55 -9.01 8.40
C CYS A 351 17.87 -7.82 7.48
N THR A 352 17.35 -6.64 7.84
CA THR A 352 17.75 -5.37 7.23
C THR A 352 18.45 -4.52 8.27
N VAL A 353 19.59 -3.90 7.93
CA VAL A 353 20.35 -3.09 8.88
C VAL A 353 20.25 -1.62 8.50
N PHE A 354 19.88 -0.80 9.47
CA PHE A 354 19.85 0.66 9.34
C PHE A 354 21.03 1.27 10.12
N GLY A 355 21.75 2.21 9.50
CA GLY A 355 22.73 3.04 10.20
C GLY A 355 22.03 3.94 11.22
N GLY A 356 22.62 4.05 12.41
CA GLY A 356 22.18 4.98 13.44
C GLY A 356 22.58 6.42 13.14
#